data_579de8505b3c5b4c229a375004adc08f
#
_entry.id   579de8505b3c5b4c229a375004adc08f
#
_cell.length_a   1.000
_cell.length_b   1.000
_cell.length_c   1.000
_cell.angle_alpha   90.00
_cell.angle_beta   90.00
_cell.angle_gamma   90.00
#
_symmetry.space_group_name_H-M   'P 1'
#
loop_
_entity.id
_entity.type
_entity.pdbx_description
1 polymer ?
#
loop_
_entity_poly.entity_id
_entity_poly.type
_entity_poly.pdbx_seq_one_letter_code
_entity_poly.pdbx_strand_id
1 'polypeptide(L)'
;MKILMVSIPSLHFFRWTSQLQDAGHEVYWFDITGMSTPVERIHWVKQKTAWKLRWNYPGRIFMKSRFPKIYRWLQSINERDTAKVFEEYLNEIKPDVVHSFALYVSCTPIIAVMEKYLNQKWIYSSWGSDLFYFQNEVKYLEDIKRVLPRVNYLFTDCHRDYKIAQQYGFKGGFLGVFPGGGGFDMVEMEKYKIPLKERKTILIKGFQGRSGRAIPVLKAIEQLQNLLSDFEIVVFGADAEVFSFVKKSNTDKWNNFTVLGKITHDEVVRLMGQSLIYIGNSNSDGIPNTLLEAICMNVFPIQSNPGGATAEIIENGVNGILIENPEDSQEIKQLLLKVLDQNVLVEKGIKFNNSTIKPNLEYNYLRNQVVKKYDLIE
;
A
#
# COMPACT_ATOMS: atom_id res chain seq x y z
N MET A 1 -9.06 25.63 1.00
CA MET A 1 -9.25 25.33 -0.45
C MET A 1 -10.25 24.21 -0.65
N LYS A 2 -10.79 24.08 -1.88
CA LYS A 2 -11.60 22.92 -2.31
C LYS A 2 -10.70 21.89 -2.96
N ILE A 3 -10.68 20.67 -2.43
CA ILE A 3 -9.84 19.57 -2.90
C ILE A 3 -10.74 18.48 -3.46
N LEU A 4 -10.59 18.14 -4.75
CA LEU A 4 -11.27 17.01 -5.37
C LEU A 4 -10.32 15.81 -5.43
N MET A 5 -10.51 14.85 -4.55
CA MET A 5 -9.73 13.61 -4.52
C MET A 5 -10.30 12.59 -5.51
N VAL A 6 -9.44 11.92 -6.25
CA VAL A 6 -9.78 10.88 -7.23
C VAL A 6 -9.06 9.59 -6.84
N SER A 7 -9.80 8.57 -6.43
CA SER A 7 -9.24 7.30 -5.96
C SER A 7 -10.25 6.16 -6.00
N ILE A 8 -9.74 4.93 -5.91
CA ILE A 8 -10.54 3.76 -5.54
C ILE A 8 -10.84 3.76 -4.04
N PRO A 9 -11.90 3.08 -3.58
CA PRO A 9 -12.16 2.86 -2.16
C PRO A 9 -11.11 1.89 -1.57
N SER A 10 -10.10 2.44 -0.93
CA SER A 10 -9.03 1.66 -0.30
C SER A 10 -8.67 2.22 1.08
N LEU A 11 -8.14 1.35 1.95
CA LEU A 11 -7.71 1.76 3.28
C LEU A 11 -6.60 2.83 3.23
N HIS A 12 -5.69 2.75 2.26
CA HIS A 12 -4.64 3.76 2.04
C HIS A 12 -5.25 5.13 1.75
N PHE A 13 -6.19 5.19 0.80
CA PHE A 13 -6.88 6.42 0.47
C PHE A 13 -7.65 6.99 1.66
N PHE A 14 -8.39 6.17 2.40
CA PHE A 14 -9.17 6.65 3.54
C PHE A 14 -8.27 7.20 4.65
N ARG A 15 -7.16 6.53 4.94
CA ARG A 15 -6.17 6.99 5.93
C ARG A 15 -5.50 8.29 5.50
N TRP A 16 -5.11 8.41 4.23
CA TRP A 16 -4.58 9.66 3.68
C TRP A 16 -5.59 10.80 3.84
N THR A 17 -6.82 10.57 3.40
CA THR A 17 -7.91 11.56 3.46
C THR A 17 -8.19 11.99 4.90
N SER A 18 -8.19 11.08 5.86
CA SER A 18 -8.42 11.38 7.28
C SER A 18 -7.43 12.40 7.86
N GLN A 19 -6.23 12.54 7.29
CA GLN A 19 -5.26 13.56 7.70
C GLN A 19 -5.74 14.99 7.41
N LEU A 20 -6.66 15.18 6.47
CA LEU A 20 -7.21 16.50 6.11
C LEU A 20 -8.46 16.85 6.90
N GLN A 21 -8.97 15.99 7.75
CA GLN A 21 -10.10 16.29 8.61
C GLN A 21 -9.74 17.47 9.54
N ASP A 22 -10.64 18.45 9.60
CA ASP A 22 -10.45 19.67 10.41
C ASP A 22 -9.21 20.52 10.05
N ALA A 23 -8.67 20.35 8.82
CA ALA A 23 -7.54 21.12 8.31
C ALA A 23 -7.97 22.41 7.55
N GLY A 24 -9.23 22.80 7.63
CA GLY A 24 -9.73 24.00 6.96
C GLY A 24 -9.96 23.86 5.44
N HIS A 25 -9.95 22.64 4.93
CA HIS A 25 -10.21 22.34 3.53
C HIS A 25 -11.62 21.76 3.32
N GLU A 26 -12.24 22.09 2.20
CA GLU A 26 -13.46 21.44 1.74
C GLU A 26 -13.08 20.28 0.82
N VAL A 27 -13.29 19.04 1.28
CA VAL A 27 -12.81 17.83 0.60
C VAL A 27 -13.96 17.11 -0.08
N TYR A 28 -13.73 16.77 -1.34
CA TYR A 28 -14.62 15.98 -2.18
C TYR A 28 -13.91 14.71 -2.60
N TRP A 29 -14.64 13.60 -2.75
CA TRP A 29 -14.11 12.36 -3.30
C TRP A 29 -14.92 11.90 -4.50
N PHE A 30 -14.24 11.72 -5.61
CA PHE A 30 -14.74 11.02 -6.79
C PHE A 30 -14.25 9.58 -6.75
N ASP A 31 -15.15 8.64 -6.40
CA ASP A 31 -14.84 7.22 -6.53
C ASP A 31 -14.66 6.87 -8.01
N ILE A 32 -13.41 6.67 -8.44
CA ILE A 32 -13.08 6.40 -9.85
C ILE A 32 -13.70 5.11 -10.37
N THR A 33 -14.04 4.16 -9.49
CA THR A 33 -14.76 2.94 -9.87
C THR A 33 -16.24 3.20 -10.11
N GLY A 34 -16.79 4.20 -9.42
CA GLY A 34 -18.20 4.56 -9.43
C GLY A 34 -19.13 3.45 -8.96
N MET A 35 -18.60 2.46 -8.26
CA MET A 35 -19.33 1.25 -7.85
C MET A 35 -19.47 1.12 -6.34
N SER A 36 -18.75 1.91 -5.55
CA SER A 36 -18.83 1.88 -4.09
C SER A 36 -20.09 2.58 -3.56
N THR A 37 -20.40 2.28 -2.32
CA THR A 37 -21.35 3.04 -1.49
C THR A 37 -20.62 4.10 -0.68
N PRO A 38 -21.29 5.11 -0.13
CA PRO A 38 -20.67 6.06 0.78
C PRO A 38 -19.95 5.35 1.94
N VAL A 39 -18.79 5.87 2.31
CA VAL A 39 -17.90 5.29 3.32
C VAL A 39 -17.99 6.11 4.60
N GLU A 40 -18.47 5.48 5.68
CA GLU A 40 -18.70 6.13 6.97
C GLU A 40 -17.42 6.72 7.59
N ARG A 41 -16.30 6.03 7.43
CA ARG A 41 -14.99 6.47 7.95
C ARG A 41 -14.61 7.89 7.52
N ILE A 42 -15.06 8.32 6.33
CA ILE A 42 -14.82 9.66 5.77
C ILE A 42 -16.14 10.39 5.52
N HIS A 43 -17.12 10.24 6.44
CA HIS A 43 -18.46 10.83 6.32
C HIS A 43 -18.45 12.37 6.14
N TRP A 44 -17.43 13.05 6.65
CA TRP A 44 -17.22 14.49 6.51
C TRP A 44 -16.81 14.92 5.09
N VAL A 45 -16.38 13.97 4.23
CA VAL A 45 -16.04 14.19 2.82
C VAL A 45 -17.30 14.14 1.96
N LYS A 46 -17.46 15.06 1.02
CA LYS A 46 -18.54 15.00 0.02
C LYS A 46 -18.21 13.93 -1.04
N GLN A 47 -18.94 12.81 -1.03
CA GLN A 47 -18.58 11.59 -1.77
C GLN A 47 -19.44 11.41 -3.02
N LYS A 48 -18.83 11.32 -4.20
CA LYS A 48 -19.47 10.96 -5.48
C LYS A 48 -19.24 9.45 -5.73
N THR A 49 -20.19 8.64 -5.30
CA THR A 49 -20.18 7.17 -5.39
C THR A 49 -21.37 6.64 -6.20
N ALA A 50 -21.41 5.35 -6.51
CA ALA A 50 -22.52 4.68 -7.20
C ALA A 50 -22.98 5.34 -8.53
N TRP A 51 -22.09 6.06 -9.20
CA TRP A 51 -22.42 6.83 -10.42
C TRP A 51 -22.21 6.04 -11.72
N LYS A 52 -21.46 4.90 -11.68
CA LYS A 52 -20.99 4.19 -12.88
C LYS A 52 -22.13 3.60 -13.71
N LEU A 53 -23.15 3.05 -13.06
CA LEU A 53 -24.28 2.41 -13.74
C LEU A 53 -25.47 3.34 -13.88
N ARG A 54 -26.10 3.35 -15.06
CA ARG A 54 -27.36 4.07 -15.31
C ARG A 54 -28.52 3.42 -14.56
N TRP A 55 -28.51 2.09 -14.50
CA TRP A 55 -29.46 1.30 -13.72
C TRP A 55 -28.79 0.07 -13.10
N ASN A 56 -29.20 -0.26 -11.89
CA ASN A 56 -28.77 -1.48 -11.22
C ASN A 56 -29.87 -2.55 -11.43
N TYR A 57 -29.47 -3.77 -11.79
CA TYR A 57 -30.38 -4.88 -12.03
C TYR A 57 -29.98 -6.11 -11.23
N PRO A 58 -30.96 -6.89 -10.70
CA PRO A 58 -30.68 -8.11 -9.95
C PRO A 58 -30.02 -9.16 -10.85
N GLY A 59 -29.21 -10.04 -10.26
CA GLY A 59 -28.52 -11.12 -10.99
C GLY A 59 -27.31 -10.69 -11.81
N ARG A 60 -26.84 -9.43 -11.72
CA ARG A 60 -25.68 -8.91 -12.45
C ARG A 60 -24.42 -9.77 -12.25
N ILE A 61 -24.13 -10.21 -11.01
CA ILE A 61 -22.96 -11.04 -10.70
C ILE A 61 -23.10 -12.42 -11.34
N PHE A 62 -24.29 -13.00 -11.30
CA PHE A 62 -24.59 -14.27 -11.99
C PHE A 62 -24.40 -14.14 -13.51
N MET A 63 -24.90 -13.06 -14.12
CA MET A 63 -24.71 -12.81 -15.56
C MET A 63 -23.24 -12.64 -15.93
N LYS A 64 -22.45 -11.96 -15.08
CA LYS A 64 -21.01 -11.78 -15.28
C LYS A 64 -20.28 -13.13 -15.34
N SER A 65 -20.64 -14.07 -14.47
CA SER A 65 -20.01 -15.40 -14.40
C SER A 65 -20.51 -16.36 -15.48
N ARG A 66 -21.82 -16.39 -15.73
CA ARG A 66 -22.43 -17.40 -16.60
C ARG A 66 -22.54 -16.98 -18.06
N PHE A 67 -22.73 -15.68 -18.33
CA PHE A 67 -22.96 -15.12 -19.66
C PHE A 67 -22.07 -13.90 -19.93
N PRO A 68 -20.73 -14.03 -19.94
CA PRO A 68 -19.80 -12.90 -19.98
C PRO A 68 -19.90 -12.05 -21.24
N LYS A 69 -20.33 -12.61 -22.38
CA LYS A 69 -20.54 -11.85 -23.63
C LYS A 69 -21.76 -10.95 -23.54
N ILE A 70 -22.89 -11.47 -23.04
CA ILE A 70 -24.14 -10.72 -22.86
C ILE A 70 -23.91 -9.65 -21.77
N TYR A 71 -23.24 -10.01 -20.69
CA TYR A 71 -22.86 -9.06 -19.65
C TYR A 71 -22.07 -7.88 -20.21
N ARG A 72 -21.02 -8.13 -21.00
CA ARG A 72 -20.23 -7.05 -21.61
C ARG A 72 -21.05 -6.14 -22.53
N TRP A 73 -21.95 -6.73 -23.33
CA TRP A 73 -22.85 -5.95 -24.18
C TRP A 73 -23.81 -5.08 -23.37
N LEU A 74 -24.44 -5.62 -22.33
CA LEU A 74 -25.27 -4.84 -21.40
C LEU A 74 -24.48 -3.72 -20.71
N GLN A 75 -23.25 -3.99 -20.30
CA GLN A 75 -22.44 -2.97 -19.64
C GLN A 75 -22.04 -1.85 -20.60
N SER A 76 -21.77 -2.13 -21.86
CA SER A 76 -21.44 -1.07 -22.83
C SER A 76 -22.55 -0.02 -23.00
N ILE A 77 -23.80 -0.38 -22.72
CA ILE A 77 -24.96 0.54 -22.75
C ILE A 77 -25.24 1.14 -21.37
N ASN A 78 -25.05 0.32 -20.32
CA ASN A 78 -25.42 0.68 -18.96
C ASN A 78 -24.36 1.51 -18.23
N GLU A 79 -23.07 1.36 -18.59
CA GLU A 79 -22.00 2.13 -17.94
C GLU A 79 -21.92 3.55 -18.48
N ARG A 80 -21.74 4.50 -17.58
CA ARG A 80 -21.42 5.88 -17.92
C ARG A 80 -19.93 6.00 -18.23
N ASP A 81 -19.58 6.88 -19.13
CA ASP A 81 -18.20 7.24 -19.42
C ASP A 81 -17.55 7.94 -18.22
N THR A 82 -16.40 7.44 -17.77
CA THR A 82 -15.73 7.94 -16.56
C THR A 82 -15.22 9.37 -16.74
N ALA A 83 -14.60 9.68 -17.89
CA ALA A 83 -14.06 10.99 -18.17
C ALA A 83 -15.19 12.04 -18.23
N LYS A 84 -16.32 11.70 -18.87
CA LYS A 84 -17.47 12.58 -18.96
C LYS A 84 -18.10 12.87 -17.59
N VAL A 85 -18.32 11.85 -16.76
CA VAL A 85 -18.88 12.06 -15.41
C VAL A 85 -17.92 12.81 -14.52
N PHE A 86 -16.61 12.57 -14.65
CA PHE A 86 -15.59 13.33 -13.95
C PHE A 86 -15.60 14.81 -14.38
N GLU A 87 -15.69 15.08 -15.69
CA GLU A 87 -15.74 16.45 -16.22
C GLU A 87 -16.98 17.22 -15.73
N GLU A 88 -18.16 16.56 -15.74
CA GLU A 88 -19.39 17.12 -15.19
C GLU A 88 -19.21 17.49 -13.72
N TYR A 89 -18.61 16.59 -12.92
CA TYR A 89 -18.38 16.81 -11.50
C TYR A 89 -17.30 17.87 -11.22
N LEU A 90 -16.24 17.91 -12.02
CA LEU A 90 -15.21 18.94 -11.96
C LEU A 90 -15.82 20.34 -12.16
N ASN A 91 -16.69 20.49 -13.16
CA ASN A 91 -17.37 21.74 -13.47
C ASN A 91 -18.43 22.14 -12.41
N GLU A 92 -19.07 21.16 -11.77
CA GLU A 92 -20.01 21.38 -10.67
C GLU A 92 -19.30 21.93 -9.43
N ILE A 93 -18.18 21.29 -9.02
CA ILE A 93 -17.47 21.64 -7.80
C ILE A 93 -16.55 22.85 -7.98
N LYS A 94 -15.89 22.96 -9.14
CA LYS A 94 -14.83 23.94 -9.42
C LYS A 94 -13.76 23.91 -8.32
N PRO A 95 -13.05 22.79 -8.15
CA PRO A 95 -12.06 22.64 -7.10
C PRO A 95 -10.83 23.51 -7.37
N ASP A 96 -10.15 23.95 -6.31
CA ASP A 96 -8.85 24.62 -6.42
C ASP A 96 -7.78 23.65 -6.92
N VAL A 97 -7.90 22.37 -6.51
CA VAL A 97 -6.95 21.31 -6.89
C VAL A 97 -7.64 19.95 -7.02
N VAL A 98 -7.21 19.19 -8.03
CA VAL A 98 -7.52 17.75 -8.17
C VAL A 98 -6.37 16.94 -7.58
N HIS A 99 -6.63 15.92 -6.77
CA HIS A 99 -5.62 15.04 -6.23
C HIS A 99 -5.93 13.58 -6.55
N SER A 100 -5.14 12.95 -7.42
CA SER A 100 -5.28 11.56 -7.88
C SER A 100 -4.30 10.63 -7.18
N PHE A 101 -4.79 9.42 -6.82
CA PHE A 101 -4.01 8.38 -6.14
C PHE A 101 -3.85 7.14 -7.03
N ALA A 102 -2.62 6.69 -7.24
CA ALA A 102 -2.22 5.64 -8.18
C ALA A 102 -2.51 5.97 -9.66
N LEU A 103 -1.46 6.05 -10.48
CA LEU A 103 -1.49 6.60 -11.83
C LEU A 103 -2.50 5.91 -12.75
N TYR A 104 -2.32 4.60 -12.96
CA TYR A 104 -3.13 3.84 -13.92
C TYR A 104 -4.61 3.72 -13.54
N VAL A 105 -4.92 3.86 -12.23
CA VAL A 105 -6.28 3.75 -11.71
C VAL A 105 -6.99 5.08 -11.74
N SER A 106 -6.32 6.16 -11.30
CA SER A 106 -6.98 7.44 -11.02
C SER A 106 -6.52 8.60 -11.90
N CYS A 107 -5.34 8.52 -12.52
CA CYS A 107 -4.88 9.55 -13.46
C CYS A 107 -5.24 9.20 -14.90
N THR A 108 -4.94 7.98 -15.37
CA THR A 108 -5.20 7.54 -16.75
C THR A 108 -6.67 7.74 -17.18
N PRO A 109 -7.70 7.39 -16.39
CA PRO A 109 -9.08 7.55 -16.82
C PRO A 109 -9.55 9.00 -16.98
N ILE A 110 -8.85 9.96 -16.38
CA ILE A 110 -9.24 11.38 -16.40
C ILE A 110 -8.26 12.27 -17.17
N ILE A 111 -7.17 11.71 -17.71
CA ILE A 111 -6.10 12.49 -18.36
C ILE A 111 -6.63 13.39 -19.48
N ALA A 112 -7.55 12.88 -20.32
CA ALA A 112 -8.12 13.67 -21.40
C ALA A 112 -8.89 14.92 -20.91
N VAL A 113 -9.53 14.83 -19.74
CA VAL A 113 -10.17 15.98 -19.10
C VAL A 113 -9.10 16.92 -18.54
N MET A 114 -8.09 16.40 -17.86
CA MET A 114 -7.03 17.22 -17.28
C MET A 114 -6.19 17.93 -18.35
N GLU A 115 -6.03 17.36 -19.53
CA GLU A 115 -5.39 18.01 -20.70
C GLU A 115 -6.27 19.12 -21.30
N LYS A 116 -7.58 19.00 -21.20
CA LYS A 116 -8.52 20.05 -21.62
C LYS A 116 -8.53 21.25 -20.66
N TYR A 117 -8.39 21.00 -19.35
CA TYR A 117 -8.41 22.01 -18.30
C TYR A 117 -6.99 22.30 -17.78
N LEU A 118 -6.14 22.93 -18.62
CA LEU A 118 -4.72 23.15 -18.34
C LEU A 118 -4.46 24.01 -17.09
N ASN A 119 -5.35 24.93 -16.75
CA ASN A 119 -5.23 25.77 -15.56
C ASN A 119 -5.66 25.05 -14.27
N GLN A 120 -6.31 23.88 -14.38
CA GLN A 120 -6.67 23.10 -13.21
C GLN A 120 -5.42 22.46 -12.62
N LYS A 121 -5.09 22.82 -11.38
CA LYS A 121 -3.97 22.22 -10.64
C LYS A 121 -4.22 20.75 -10.38
N TRP A 122 -3.19 19.93 -10.54
CA TRP A 122 -3.27 18.50 -10.39
C TRP A 122 -2.13 17.96 -9.55
N ILE A 123 -2.48 17.29 -8.45
CA ILE A 123 -1.58 16.51 -7.61
C ILE A 123 -1.71 15.05 -7.99
N TYR A 124 -0.59 14.35 -8.02
CA TYR A 124 -0.55 12.89 -8.10
C TYR A 124 0.19 12.34 -6.88
N SER A 125 -0.38 11.31 -6.24
CA SER A 125 0.28 10.49 -5.22
C SER A 125 0.59 9.11 -5.80
N SER A 126 1.89 8.73 -5.87
CA SER A 126 2.29 7.38 -6.24
C SER A 126 2.10 6.41 -5.09
N TRP A 127 1.80 5.15 -5.44
CA TRP A 127 1.71 4.03 -4.52
C TRP A 127 2.74 2.94 -4.85
N GLY A 128 3.94 3.34 -5.25
CA GLY A 128 5.08 2.49 -5.54
C GLY A 128 4.95 1.69 -6.82
N SER A 129 4.19 0.63 -6.82
CA SER A 129 4.07 -0.26 -8.00
C SER A 129 3.55 0.45 -9.26
N ASP A 130 2.77 1.50 -9.14
CA ASP A 130 2.16 2.23 -10.26
C ASP A 130 3.17 3.00 -11.11
N LEU A 131 4.35 3.30 -10.58
CA LEU A 131 5.50 3.77 -11.34
C LEU A 131 6.54 2.66 -11.53
N PHE A 132 7.06 2.09 -10.43
CA PHE A 132 8.19 1.17 -10.48
C PHE A 132 7.95 -0.09 -11.31
N TYR A 133 6.81 -0.76 -11.11
CA TYR A 133 6.49 -1.96 -11.88
C TYR A 133 6.01 -1.61 -13.28
N PHE A 134 5.02 -0.71 -13.36
CA PHE A 134 4.30 -0.47 -14.61
C PHE A 134 5.10 0.32 -15.65
N GLN A 135 6.22 0.95 -15.31
CA GLN A 135 7.14 1.49 -16.31
C GLN A 135 7.71 0.43 -17.26
N ASN A 136 7.69 -0.85 -16.85
CA ASN A 136 8.18 -1.97 -17.65
C ASN A 136 7.10 -2.57 -18.56
N GLU A 137 5.86 -2.11 -18.45
CA GLU A 137 4.71 -2.58 -19.23
C GLU A 137 4.36 -1.54 -20.29
N VAL A 138 4.56 -1.85 -21.57
CA VAL A 138 4.47 -0.90 -22.70
C VAL A 138 3.20 -0.03 -22.63
N LYS A 139 2.04 -0.64 -22.43
CA LYS A 139 0.76 0.08 -22.36
C LYS A 139 0.72 1.12 -21.24
N TYR A 140 1.19 0.75 -20.05
CA TYR A 140 1.20 1.64 -18.89
C TYR A 140 2.31 2.69 -18.98
N LEU A 141 3.41 2.37 -19.63
CA LEU A 141 4.51 3.33 -19.85
C LEU A 141 4.04 4.52 -20.71
N GLU A 142 3.18 4.30 -21.70
CA GLU A 142 2.59 5.37 -22.50
C GLU A 142 1.72 6.29 -21.62
N ASP A 143 0.90 5.72 -20.74
CA ASP A 143 0.11 6.49 -19.77
C ASP A 143 0.99 7.28 -18.81
N ILE A 144 2.07 6.68 -18.31
CA ILE A 144 3.05 7.34 -17.43
C ILE A 144 3.66 8.57 -18.13
N LYS A 145 4.13 8.41 -19.37
CA LYS A 145 4.71 9.49 -20.18
C LYS A 145 3.72 10.60 -20.53
N ARG A 146 2.43 10.27 -20.60
CA ARG A 146 1.37 11.24 -20.89
C ARG A 146 0.93 12.00 -19.63
N VAL A 147 0.81 11.31 -18.49
CA VAL A 147 0.30 11.87 -17.23
C VAL A 147 1.33 12.75 -16.56
N LEU A 148 2.57 12.27 -16.40
CA LEU A 148 3.57 12.95 -15.58
C LEU A 148 3.93 14.39 -16.04
N PRO A 149 4.03 14.70 -17.34
CA PRO A 149 4.26 16.09 -17.77
C PRO A 149 3.08 17.02 -17.48
N ARG A 150 1.86 16.50 -17.28
CA ARG A 150 0.66 17.29 -16.99
C ARG A 150 0.46 17.54 -15.49
N VAL A 151 1.04 16.72 -14.64
CA VAL A 151 0.92 16.82 -13.18
C VAL A 151 1.68 18.05 -12.67
N ASN A 152 1.04 18.88 -11.84
CA ASN A 152 1.63 20.08 -11.25
C ASN A 152 2.41 19.77 -9.96
N TYR A 153 1.91 18.82 -9.15
CA TYR A 153 2.50 18.50 -7.86
C TYR A 153 2.52 16.98 -7.64
N LEU A 154 3.56 16.50 -6.94
CA LEU A 154 3.77 15.07 -6.72
C LEU A 154 4.05 14.77 -5.25
N PHE A 155 3.29 13.82 -4.69
CA PHE A 155 3.65 13.06 -3.50
C PHE A 155 4.14 11.67 -3.91
N THR A 156 5.12 11.12 -3.21
CA THR A 156 5.54 9.73 -3.37
C THR A 156 5.66 9.04 -2.02
N ASP A 157 5.65 7.71 -2.02
CA ASP A 157 5.92 6.91 -0.82
C ASP A 157 7.41 6.55 -0.66
N CYS A 158 8.24 6.84 -1.68
CA CYS A 158 9.69 6.69 -1.67
C CYS A 158 10.37 7.65 -2.67
N HIS A 159 11.64 7.98 -2.44
CA HIS A 159 12.42 8.84 -3.36
C HIS A 159 12.69 8.18 -4.72
N ARG A 160 12.74 6.83 -4.77
CA ARG A 160 12.85 6.09 -6.04
C ARG A 160 11.76 6.52 -7.03
N ASP A 161 10.51 6.61 -6.57
CA ASP A 161 9.37 6.95 -7.42
C ASP A 161 9.43 8.40 -7.91
N TYR A 162 9.95 9.32 -7.10
CA TYR A 162 10.23 10.69 -7.56
C TYR A 162 11.26 10.71 -8.70
N LYS A 163 12.33 9.93 -8.60
CA LYS A 163 13.34 9.82 -9.66
C LYS A 163 12.74 9.25 -10.96
N ILE A 164 11.90 8.22 -10.84
CA ILE A 164 11.16 7.64 -11.97
C ILE A 164 10.23 8.70 -12.60
N ALA A 165 9.50 9.46 -11.78
CA ALA A 165 8.64 10.51 -12.29
C ALA A 165 9.42 11.58 -13.07
N GLN A 166 10.57 12.01 -12.58
CA GLN A 166 11.44 12.95 -13.30
C GLN A 166 11.93 12.38 -14.63
N GLN A 167 12.31 11.09 -14.65
CA GLN A 167 12.75 10.39 -15.87
C GLN A 167 11.68 10.44 -16.97
N TYR A 168 10.40 10.37 -16.59
CA TYR A 168 9.26 10.36 -17.52
C TYR A 168 8.56 11.72 -17.65
N GLY A 169 9.26 12.81 -17.34
CA GLY A 169 8.86 14.16 -17.72
C GLY A 169 8.09 14.95 -16.65
N PHE A 170 8.04 14.51 -15.40
CA PHE A 170 7.54 15.34 -14.31
C PHE A 170 8.49 16.53 -14.07
N LYS A 171 7.94 17.74 -14.08
CA LYS A 171 8.66 19.02 -13.87
C LYS A 171 8.02 19.90 -12.81
N GLY A 172 6.95 19.42 -12.18
CA GLY A 172 6.20 20.18 -11.20
C GLY A 172 6.84 20.25 -9.81
N GLY A 173 6.08 20.73 -8.84
CA GLY A 173 6.52 20.81 -7.45
C GLY A 173 6.51 19.45 -6.74
N PHE A 174 7.65 19.05 -6.17
CA PHE A 174 7.72 17.86 -5.34
C PHE A 174 7.32 18.19 -3.90
N LEU A 175 6.21 17.62 -3.46
CA LEU A 175 5.63 17.87 -2.13
C LEU A 175 6.28 17.01 -1.03
N GLY A 176 6.97 15.93 -1.39
CA GLY A 176 7.74 15.11 -0.47
C GLY A 176 7.39 13.62 -0.50
N VAL A 177 8.11 12.87 0.33
CA VAL A 177 7.90 11.44 0.57
C VAL A 177 7.07 11.26 1.83
N PHE A 178 5.94 10.56 1.71
CA PHE A 178 5.05 10.27 2.82
C PHE A 178 4.48 8.85 2.70
N PRO A 179 4.32 8.13 3.81
CA PRO A 179 3.66 6.82 3.78
C PRO A 179 2.29 6.91 3.12
N GLY A 180 2.03 6.08 2.12
CA GLY A 180 0.77 6.08 1.37
C GLY A 180 -0.46 5.83 2.24
N GLY A 181 -0.29 5.18 3.40
CA GLY A 181 -1.31 4.95 4.41
C GLY A 181 -1.39 6.01 5.51
N GLY A 182 -0.67 7.13 5.38
CA GLY A 182 -0.56 8.13 6.46
C GLY A 182 0.22 7.63 7.68
N GLY A 183 0.09 8.33 8.81
CA GLY A 183 0.75 7.98 10.06
C GLY A 183 0.04 6.90 10.87
N PHE A 184 0.64 6.53 11.99
CA PHE A 184 0.15 5.49 12.89
C PHE A 184 -0.16 6.07 14.28
N ASP A 185 -1.27 5.62 14.86
CA ASP A 185 -1.61 5.93 16.26
C ASP A 185 -0.77 5.05 17.20
N MET A 186 0.30 5.64 17.74
CA MET A 186 1.24 4.92 18.59
C MET A 186 0.62 4.52 19.93
N VAL A 187 -0.36 5.29 20.44
CA VAL A 187 -1.04 5.00 21.71
C VAL A 187 -1.94 3.78 21.53
N GLU A 188 -2.67 3.73 20.43
CA GLU A 188 -3.53 2.57 20.12
C GLU A 188 -2.70 1.31 19.87
N MET A 189 -1.60 1.42 19.11
CA MET A 189 -0.72 0.30 18.82
C MET A 189 -0.01 -0.27 20.06
N GLU A 190 0.31 0.57 21.05
CA GLU A 190 0.98 0.12 22.27
C GLU A 190 0.17 -0.90 23.07
N LYS A 191 -1.16 -0.83 23.00
CA LYS A 191 -2.08 -1.75 23.71
C LYS A 191 -1.93 -3.23 23.33
N TYR A 192 -1.38 -3.51 22.16
CA TYR A 192 -1.23 -4.86 21.63
C TYR A 192 0.15 -5.47 21.84
N LYS A 193 1.11 -4.67 22.36
CA LYS A 193 2.48 -5.13 22.53
C LYS A 193 2.66 -5.94 23.81
N ILE A 194 3.31 -7.08 23.68
CA ILE A 194 3.86 -7.83 24.81
C ILE A 194 5.36 -7.52 24.98
N PRO A 195 5.94 -7.75 26.17
CA PRO A 195 7.38 -7.54 26.41
C PRO A 195 8.24 -8.29 25.39
N LEU A 196 9.29 -7.67 24.87
CA LEU A 196 10.14 -8.20 23.80
C LEU A 196 10.69 -9.61 24.13
N LYS A 197 11.10 -9.83 25.39
CA LYS A 197 11.62 -11.11 25.90
C LYS A 197 10.62 -12.27 25.86
N GLU A 198 9.33 -11.98 25.73
CA GLU A 198 8.25 -12.97 25.68
C GLU A 198 7.86 -13.30 24.23
N ARG A 199 8.38 -12.52 23.26
CA ARG A 199 8.03 -12.68 21.85
C ARG A 199 8.81 -13.83 21.21
N LYS A 200 8.08 -14.76 20.63
CA LYS A 200 8.64 -15.92 19.91
C LYS A 200 8.01 -16.11 18.53
N THR A 201 7.24 -15.15 18.05
CA THR A 201 6.55 -15.27 16.77
C THR A 201 7.38 -14.73 15.62
N ILE A 202 7.51 -15.51 14.55
CA ILE A 202 7.96 -15.07 13.23
C ILE A 202 6.71 -14.86 12.39
N LEU A 203 6.42 -13.61 12.05
CA LEU A 203 5.24 -13.21 11.29
C LEU A 203 5.59 -13.03 9.82
N ILE A 204 4.89 -13.72 8.93
CA ILE A 204 5.15 -13.73 7.49
C ILE A 204 3.95 -13.19 6.72
N LYS A 205 4.18 -12.23 5.81
CA LYS A 205 3.15 -11.75 4.87
C LYS A 205 2.89 -12.82 3.81
N GLY A 206 1.72 -13.43 3.84
CA GLY A 206 1.35 -14.64 3.09
C GLY A 206 0.79 -14.41 1.69
N PHE A 207 1.03 -13.28 1.05
CA PHE A 207 0.54 -13.01 -0.29
C PHE A 207 1.53 -13.51 -1.35
N GLN A 208 1.02 -14.24 -2.37
CA GLN A 208 1.80 -14.68 -3.53
C GLN A 208 1.29 -13.99 -4.80
N GLY A 209 2.18 -13.33 -5.52
CA GLY A 209 1.85 -12.56 -6.72
C GLY A 209 2.88 -11.46 -6.98
N ARG A 210 2.53 -10.45 -7.74
CA ARG A 210 3.45 -9.35 -8.06
C ARG A 210 3.92 -8.58 -6.80
N SER A 211 3.01 -8.21 -5.92
CA SER A 211 3.27 -7.44 -4.70
C SER A 211 3.42 -8.30 -3.44
N GLY A 212 3.74 -9.57 -3.62
CA GLY A 212 4.02 -10.50 -2.54
C GLY A 212 4.68 -11.76 -3.10
N ARG A 213 5.69 -12.26 -2.40
CA ARG A 213 6.45 -13.47 -2.77
C ARG A 213 6.63 -14.34 -1.53
N ALA A 214 5.50 -14.83 -0.99
CA ALA A 214 5.50 -15.65 0.22
C ALA A 214 6.14 -17.04 0.03
N ILE A 215 5.96 -17.67 -1.14
CA ILE A 215 6.44 -19.03 -1.38
C ILE A 215 7.96 -19.17 -1.23
N PRO A 216 8.82 -18.29 -1.77
CA PRO A 216 10.26 -18.34 -1.49
C PRO A 216 10.60 -18.27 0.01
N VAL A 217 9.87 -17.45 0.78
CA VAL A 217 10.02 -17.37 2.24
C VAL A 217 9.65 -18.70 2.89
N LEU A 218 8.51 -19.28 2.52
CA LEU A 218 8.05 -20.56 3.05
C LEU A 218 9.00 -21.71 2.73
N LYS A 219 9.60 -21.72 1.55
CA LYS A 219 10.66 -22.68 1.20
C LYS A 219 11.92 -22.52 2.07
N ALA A 220 12.25 -21.30 2.48
CA ALA A 220 13.35 -21.05 3.42
C ALA A 220 12.98 -21.55 4.83
N ILE A 221 11.78 -21.28 5.30
CA ILE A 221 11.24 -21.75 6.59
C ILE A 221 11.22 -23.28 6.65
N GLU A 222 10.75 -23.96 5.60
CA GLU A 222 10.69 -25.42 5.52
C GLU A 222 12.06 -26.08 5.78
N GLN A 223 13.13 -25.47 5.29
CA GLN A 223 14.50 -25.97 5.48
C GLN A 223 15.07 -25.72 6.89
N LEU A 224 14.37 -24.95 7.72
CA LEU A 224 14.80 -24.56 9.06
C LEU A 224 13.93 -25.17 10.17
N GLN A 225 13.07 -26.12 9.86
CA GLN A 225 12.08 -26.70 10.78
C GLN A 225 12.61 -26.97 12.18
N ASN A 226 13.74 -27.68 12.29
CA ASN A 226 14.32 -28.07 13.58
C ASN A 226 14.85 -26.86 14.39
N LEU A 227 15.38 -25.86 13.71
CA LEU A 227 15.90 -24.62 14.34
C LEU A 227 14.78 -23.68 14.77
N LEU A 228 13.61 -23.81 14.20
CA LEU A 228 12.45 -22.97 14.46
C LEU A 228 11.46 -23.61 15.45
N SER A 229 11.83 -24.73 16.09
CA SER A 229 10.95 -25.46 17.04
C SER A 229 10.48 -24.60 18.23
N ASP A 230 11.28 -23.63 18.66
CA ASP A 230 10.99 -22.73 19.79
C ASP A 230 10.25 -21.44 19.37
N PHE A 231 9.98 -21.29 18.07
CA PHE A 231 9.27 -20.14 17.51
C PHE A 231 7.88 -20.53 17.03
N GLU A 232 6.92 -19.65 17.19
CA GLU A 232 5.63 -19.71 16.52
C GLU A 232 5.74 -19.07 15.14
N ILE A 233 5.35 -19.77 14.09
CA ILE A 233 5.38 -19.29 12.71
C ILE A 233 3.95 -18.96 12.29
N VAL A 234 3.68 -17.70 12.03
CA VAL A 234 2.35 -17.24 11.62
C VAL A 234 2.41 -16.59 10.25
N VAL A 235 1.67 -17.14 9.30
CA VAL A 235 1.49 -16.59 7.95
C VAL A 235 0.14 -15.92 7.89
N PHE A 236 0.08 -14.62 7.59
CA PHE A 236 -1.19 -13.88 7.50
C PHE A 236 -1.45 -13.36 6.09
N GLY A 237 -2.73 -13.23 5.73
CA GLY A 237 -3.15 -12.74 4.42
C GLY A 237 -2.82 -13.72 3.29
N ALA A 238 -2.76 -15.03 3.59
CA ALA A 238 -2.47 -16.07 2.63
C ALA A 238 -3.57 -16.16 1.56
N ASP A 239 -3.14 -16.26 0.30
CA ASP A 239 -4.01 -16.55 -0.83
C ASP A 239 -4.09 -18.05 -1.13
N ALA A 240 -4.88 -18.42 -2.13
CA ALA A 240 -5.11 -19.82 -2.48
C ALA A 240 -3.81 -20.55 -2.90
N GLU A 241 -2.85 -19.85 -3.51
CA GLU A 241 -1.58 -20.42 -3.94
C GLU A 241 -0.70 -20.76 -2.73
N VAL A 242 -0.65 -19.88 -1.74
CA VAL A 242 0.06 -20.10 -0.47
C VAL A 242 -0.57 -21.26 0.32
N PHE A 243 -1.89 -21.32 0.46
CA PHE A 243 -2.55 -22.46 1.09
C PHE A 243 -2.25 -23.77 0.38
N SER A 244 -2.24 -23.79 -0.95
CA SER A 244 -1.89 -24.97 -1.74
C SER A 244 -0.45 -25.40 -1.50
N PHE A 245 0.48 -24.44 -1.43
CA PHE A 245 1.89 -24.73 -1.14
C PHE A 245 2.05 -25.34 0.26
N VAL A 246 1.51 -24.70 1.29
CA VAL A 246 1.59 -25.15 2.69
C VAL A 246 1.06 -26.58 2.86
N LYS A 247 -0.05 -26.90 2.18
CA LYS A 247 -0.62 -28.25 2.20
C LYS A 247 0.27 -29.29 1.49
N LYS A 248 0.92 -28.91 0.37
CA LYS A 248 1.81 -29.80 -0.38
C LYS A 248 3.12 -30.07 0.36
N SER A 249 3.66 -29.08 1.03
CA SER A 249 4.90 -29.21 1.84
C SER A 249 4.67 -29.86 3.20
N ASN A 250 3.43 -30.09 3.60
CA ASN A 250 3.03 -30.56 4.93
C ASN A 250 3.48 -29.65 6.10
N THR A 251 3.78 -28.39 5.84
CA THR A 251 4.11 -27.42 6.89
C THR A 251 2.91 -27.11 7.78
N ASP A 252 1.68 -27.28 7.27
CA ASP A 252 0.43 -27.23 8.04
C ASP A 252 0.29 -28.29 9.15
N LYS A 253 1.17 -29.31 9.15
CA LYS A 253 1.21 -30.35 10.18
C LYS A 253 2.19 -30.04 11.31
N TRP A 254 2.94 -28.95 11.21
CA TRP A 254 3.83 -28.56 12.30
C TRP A 254 3.03 -27.96 13.45
N ASN A 255 3.35 -28.33 14.68
CA ASN A 255 2.61 -27.87 15.87
C ASN A 255 2.75 -26.36 16.10
N ASN A 256 3.81 -25.74 15.59
CA ASN A 256 4.17 -24.33 15.76
C ASN A 256 3.94 -23.49 14.48
N PHE A 257 3.16 -23.98 13.51
CA PHE A 257 2.90 -23.28 12.25
C PHE A 257 1.40 -23.01 12.06
N THR A 258 1.07 -21.76 11.79
CA THR A 258 -0.31 -21.32 11.53
C THR A 258 -0.37 -20.51 10.24
N VAL A 259 -1.30 -20.87 9.35
CA VAL A 259 -1.59 -20.12 8.13
C VAL A 259 -2.99 -19.52 8.19
N LEU A 260 -3.07 -18.20 8.04
CA LEU A 260 -4.30 -17.42 8.10
C LEU A 260 -4.56 -16.78 6.73
N GLY A 261 -5.79 -16.85 6.27
CA GLY A 261 -6.24 -16.11 5.09
C GLY A 261 -6.36 -14.61 5.37
N LYS A 262 -7.27 -13.95 4.67
CA LYS A 262 -7.55 -12.54 4.91
C LYS A 262 -8.13 -12.36 6.31
N ILE A 263 -7.44 -11.59 7.14
CA ILE A 263 -7.85 -11.19 8.49
C ILE A 263 -8.06 -9.68 8.56
N THR A 264 -8.64 -9.19 9.64
CA THR A 264 -8.83 -7.76 9.87
C THR A 264 -7.49 -7.05 10.13
N HIS A 265 -7.45 -5.73 9.87
CA HIS A 265 -6.24 -4.95 10.15
C HIS A 265 -5.86 -4.98 11.64
N ASP A 266 -6.86 -4.95 12.54
CA ASP A 266 -6.64 -4.99 13.99
C ASP A 266 -6.02 -6.33 14.42
N GLU A 267 -6.41 -7.43 13.78
CA GLU A 267 -5.77 -8.74 13.99
C GLU A 267 -4.32 -8.75 13.51
N VAL A 268 -4.01 -8.11 12.36
CA VAL A 268 -2.63 -7.96 11.89
C VAL A 268 -1.78 -7.19 12.90
N VAL A 269 -2.28 -6.06 13.40
CA VAL A 269 -1.56 -5.24 14.40
C VAL A 269 -1.34 -6.03 15.70
N ARG A 270 -2.34 -6.80 16.14
CA ARG A 270 -2.21 -7.68 17.31
C ARG A 270 -1.14 -8.74 17.13
N LEU A 271 -1.12 -9.43 15.99
CA LEU A 271 -0.08 -10.41 15.65
C LEU A 271 1.30 -9.76 15.63
N MET A 272 1.44 -8.57 15.06
CA MET A 272 2.69 -7.83 15.09
C MET A 272 3.13 -7.49 16.52
N GLY A 273 2.21 -7.12 17.42
CA GLY A 273 2.51 -6.84 18.83
C GLY A 273 3.11 -8.03 19.60
N GLN A 274 2.88 -9.24 19.14
CA GLN A 274 3.36 -10.50 19.71
C GLN A 274 4.60 -11.03 18.98
N SER A 275 4.96 -10.45 17.83
CA SER A 275 6.02 -10.95 16.98
C SER A 275 7.39 -10.39 17.33
N LEU A 276 8.43 -11.21 17.17
CA LEU A 276 9.84 -10.83 17.28
C LEU A 276 10.39 -10.40 15.91
N ILE A 277 10.07 -11.17 14.87
CA ILE A 277 10.54 -10.99 13.50
C ILE A 277 9.33 -10.86 12.57
N TYR A 278 9.38 -9.91 11.64
CA TYR A 278 8.46 -9.78 10.52
C TYR A 278 9.20 -10.04 9.21
N ILE A 279 8.63 -10.85 8.34
CA ILE A 279 9.16 -11.12 7.00
C ILE A 279 8.15 -10.67 5.95
N GLY A 280 8.54 -9.66 5.18
CA GLY A 280 7.81 -9.19 4.01
C GLY A 280 8.64 -9.40 2.74
N ASN A 281 8.04 -9.98 1.70
CA ASN A 281 8.76 -10.25 0.45
C ASN A 281 7.91 -9.92 -0.76
N SER A 282 8.46 -9.18 -1.71
CA SER A 282 7.76 -8.74 -2.92
C SER A 282 8.73 -8.35 -4.04
N ASN A 283 8.28 -8.49 -5.30
CA ASN A 283 9.03 -8.02 -6.47
C ASN A 283 8.72 -6.55 -6.81
N SER A 284 7.67 -6.00 -6.25
CA SER A 284 7.23 -4.63 -6.54
C SER A 284 6.40 -4.07 -5.38
N ASP A 285 6.94 -3.05 -4.79
CA ASP A 285 6.25 -2.22 -3.79
C ASP A 285 6.93 -0.83 -3.76
N GLY A 286 6.31 0.15 -3.10
CA GLY A 286 7.02 1.31 -2.58
C GLY A 286 7.61 0.96 -1.20
N ILE A 287 7.36 1.81 -0.20
CA ILE A 287 7.63 1.42 1.19
C ILE A 287 6.37 0.72 1.73
N PRO A 288 6.43 -0.60 2.02
CA PRO A 288 5.25 -1.33 2.43
C PRO A 288 4.71 -0.84 3.78
N ASN A 289 3.41 -0.54 3.86
CA ASN A 289 2.81 -0.15 5.15
C ASN A 289 2.96 -1.22 6.23
N THR A 290 2.92 -2.50 5.86
CA THR A 290 3.16 -3.61 6.82
C THR A 290 4.57 -3.60 7.40
N LEU A 291 5.58 -3.14 6.66
CA LEU A 291 6.92 -2.89 7.19
C LEU A 291 6.90 -1.76 8.23
N LEU A 292 6.26 -0.64 7.90
CA LEU A 292 6.15 0.50 8.81
C LEU A 292 5.36 0.13 10.07
N GLU A 293 4.29 -0.64 9.93
CA GLU A 293 3.52 -1.20 11.05
C GLU A 293 4.39 -2.11 11.94
N ALA A 294 5.20 -3.00 11.35
CA ALA A 294 6.12 -3.87 12.09
C ALA A 294 7.15 -3.03 12.89
N ILE A 295 7.73 -1.99 12.27
CA ILE A 295 8.63 -1.06 12.96
C ILE A 295 7.91 -0.37 14.13
N CYS A 296 6.71 0.15 13.92
CA CYS A 296 5.92 0.80 14.97
C CYS A 296 5.57 -0.15 16.12
N MET A 297 5.42 -1.45 15.82
CA MET A 297 5.13 -2.50 16.80
C MET A 297 6.38 -3.08 17.48
N ASN A 298 7.56 -2.53 17.21
CA ASN A 298 8.84 -3.01 17.74
C ASN A 298 9.14 -4.46 17.29
N VAL A 299 8.87 -4.76 16.02
CA VAL A 299 9.19 -6.04 15.38
C VAL A 299 10.41 -5.84 14.50
N PHE A 300 11.36 -6.76 14.53
CA PHE A 300 12.55 -6.69 13.69
C PHE A 300 12.20 -7.11 12.25
N PRO A 301 12.41 -6.24 11.24
CA PRO A 301 12.00 -6.54 9.87
C PRO A 301 13.08 -7.25 9.06
N ILE A 302 12.65 -8.24 8.27
CA ILE A 302 13.35 -8.79 7.12
C ILE A 302 12.48 -8.48 5.90
N GLN A 303 12.93 -7.61 5.00
CA GLN A 303 12.06 -7.09 3.94
C GLN A 303 12.77 -7.04 2.60
N SER A 304 12.09 -7.42 1.52
CA SER A 304 12.60 -7.26 0.16
C SER A 304 12.80 -5.79 -0.23
N ASN A 305 13.76 -5.56 -1.13
CA ASN A 305 14.20 -4.22 -1.52
C ASN A 305 13.97 -3.93 -3.03
N PRO A 306 12.74 -3.97 -3.54
CA PRO A 306 12.49 -3.78 -4.96
C PRO A 306 12.89 -2.37 -5.41
N GLY A 307 13.91 -2.32 -6.29
CA GLY A 307 14.43 -1.05 -6.83
C GLY A 307 15.00 -0.09 -5.79
N GLY A 308 15.38 -0.57 -4.61
CA GLY A 308 15.99 0.25 -3.57
C GLY A 308 15.02 1.03 -2.67
N ALA A 309 13.70 0.87 -2.82
CA ALA A 309 12.74 1.65 -2.03
C ALA A 309 12.82 1.33 -0.53
N THR A 310 12.96 0.05 -0.16
CA THR A 310 13.02 -0.34 1.25
C THR A 310 14.30 0.14 1.93
N ALA A 311 15.41 0.26 1.19
CA ALA A 311 16.67 0.80 1.69
C ALA A 311 16.58 2.29 2.09
N GLU A 312 15.50 2.99 1.75
CA GLU A 312 15.25 4.36 2.24
C GLU A 312 14.84 4.38 3.73
N ILE A 313 14.40 3.24 4.28
CA ILE A 313 13.95 3.08 5.67
C ILE A 313 14.84 2.08 6.43
N ILE A 314 15.29 1.02 5.76
CA ILE A 314 16.11 -0.04 6.35
C ILE A 314 17.57 0.12 5.95
N GLU A 315 18.40 0.39 6.95
CA GLU A 315 19.85 0.25 6.86
C GLU A 315 20.20 -1.22 7.14
N ASN A 316 20.62 -1.93 6.07
CA ASN A 316 20.82 -3.38 6.10
C ASN A 316 21.81 -3.84 7.18
N GLY A 317 21.40 -4.70 8.09
CA GLY A 317 22.20 -5.18 9.21
C GLY A 317 22.30 -4.21 10.40
N VAL A 318 21.55 -3.11 10.39
CA VAL A 318 21.47 -2.15 11.51
C VAL A 318 20.08 -2.17 12.13
N ASN A 319 19.04 -1.83 11.36
CA ASN A 319 17.68 -1.72 11.88
C ASN A 319 16.68 -2.67 11.19
N GLY A 320 17.19 -3.57 10.37
CA GLY A 320 16.48 -4.61 9.66
C GLY A 320 17.42 -5.32 8.69
N ILE A 321 16.88 -6.29 7.95
CA ILE A 321 17.60 -7.02 6.90
C ILE A 321 16.89 -6.82 5.57
N LEU A 322 17.66 -6.57 4.51
CA LEU A 322 17.16 -6.47 3.15
C LEU A 322 17.33 -7.82 2.42
N ILE A 323 16.26 -8.27 1.75
CA ILE A 323 16.27 -9.36 0.79
C ILE A 323 16.48 -8.73 -0.58
N GLU A 324 17.60 -9.01 -1.24
CA GLU A 324 17.92 -8.44 -2.55
C GLU A 324 17.27 -9.25 -3.68
N ASN A 325 17.23 -10.58 -3.56
CA ASN A 325 16.52 -11.44 -4.52
C ASN A 325 15.28 -12.09 -3.89
N PRO A 326 14.07 -11.52 -4.10
CA PRO A 326 12.82 -12.06 -3.57
C PRO A 326 12.47 -13.48 -3.99
N GLU A 327 13.10 -14.01 -5.04
CA GLU A 327 12.88 -15.37 -5.56
C GLU A 327 13.84 -16.39 -4.98
N ASP A 328 14.94 -15.97 -4.34
CA ASP A 328 15.96 -16.86 -3.83
C ASP A 328 15.67 -17.30 -2.37
N SER A 329 15.09 -18.48 -2.24
CA SER A 329 14.82 -19.06 -0.92
C SER A 329 16.09 -19.43 -0.12
N GLN A 330 17.26 -19.60 -0.77
CA GLN A 330 18.51 -19.86 -0.07
C GLN A 330 19.08 -18.58 0.53
N GLU A 331 19.04 -17.45 -0.21
CA GLU A 331 19.37 -16.14 0.36
C GLU A 331 18.50 -15.87 1.58
N ILE A 332 17.16 -16.00 1.44
CA ILE A 332 16.21 -15.73 2.53
C ILE A 332 16.52 -16.62 3.75
N LYS A 333 16.84 -17.90 3.52
CA LYS A 333 17.25 -18.82 4.58
C LYS A 333 18.50 -18.33 5.32
N GLN A 334 19.53 -17.92 4.61
CA GLN A 334 20.78 -17.43 5.22
C GLN A 334 20.56 -16.13 6.00
N LEU A 335 19.74 -15.22 5.48
CA LEU A 335 19.39 -13.99 6.17
C LEU A 335 18.62 -14.27 7.47
N LEU A 336 17.68 -15.22 7.45
CA LEU A 336 16.96 -15.63 8.66
C LEU A 336 17.88 -16.28 9.69
N LEU A 337 18.77 -17.20 9.27
CA LEU A 337 19.79 -17.79 10.15
C LEU A 337 20.63 -16.72 10.83
N LYS A 338 21.13 -15.75 10.07
CA LYS A 338 21.91 -14.63 10.61
C LYS A 338 21.15 -13.87 11.71
N VAL A 339 19.85 -13.65 11.52
CA VAL A 339 19.02 -12.94 12.52
C VAL A 339 18.79 -13.78 13.77
N LEU A 340 18.56 -15.08 13.61
CA LEU A 340 18.33 -16.02 14.71
C LEU A 340 19.59 -16.21 15.59
N ASP A 341 20.78 -16.19 14.99
CA ASP A 341 22.06 -16.30 15.68
C ASP A 341 22.48 -15.00 16.40
N GLN A 342 21.84 -13.87 16.11
CA GLN A 342 22.28 -12.55 16.56
C GLN A 342 21.19 -11.80 17.33
N ASN A 343 20.82 -12.26 18.54
CA ASN A 343 19.85 -11.54 19.39
C ASN A 343 20.20 -10.06 19.61
N VAL A 344 21.50 -9.73 19.72
CA VAL A 344 21.99 -8.35 19.88
C VAL A 344 21.64 -7.48 18.65
N LEU A 345 21.64 -8.04 17.44
CA LEU A 345 21.21 -7.33 16.24
C LEU A 345 19.73 -6.96 16.33
N VAL A 346 18.89 -7.91 16.73
CA VAL A 346 17.45 -7.70 16.85
C VAL A 346 17.13 -6.59 17.86
N GLU A 347 17.73 -6.66 19.06
CA GLU A 347 17.52 -5.67 20.12
C GLU A 347 18.02 -4.26 19.72
N LYS A 348 19.23 -4.17 19.15
CA LYS A 348 19.80 -2.90 18.68
C LYS A 348 18.99 -2.32 17.52
N GLY A 349 18.54 -3.15 16.59
CA GLY A 349 17.74 -2.71 15.45
C GLY A 349 16.38 -2.16 15.88
N ILE A 350 15.70 -2.84 16.80
CA ILE A 350 14.45 -2.36 17.39
C ILE A 350 14.68 -1.04 18.13
N LYS A 351 15.75 -0.91 18.91
CA LYS A 351 16.10 0.33 19.60
C LYS A 351 16.35 1.48 18.62
N PHE A 352 17.09 1.22 17.55
CA PHE A 352 17.32 2.20 16.47
C PHE A 352 16.00 2.64 15.83
N ASN A 353 15.15 1.69 15.48
CA ASN A 353 13.84 1.98 14.89
C ASN A 353 12.97 2.85 15.83
N ASN A 354 12.98 2.56 17.12
CA ASN A 354 12.23 3.33 18.12
C ASN A 354 12.71 4.78 18.27
N SER A 355 14.03 5.03 18.17
CA SER A 355 14.60 6.37 18.34
C SER A 355 14.64 7.19 17.05
N THR A 356 14.70 6.54 15.88
CA THR A 356 15.02 7.22 14.62
C THR A 356 13.86 7.16 13.60
N ILE A 357 13.26 6.01 13.40
CA ILE A 357 12.24 5.82 12.35
C ILE A 357 10.84 6.09 12.90
N LYS A 358 10.47 5.42 13.99
CA LYS A 358 9.12 5.46 14.58
C LYS A 358 8.59 6.88 14.88
N PRO A 359 9.38 7.84 15.40
CA PRO A 359 8.89 9.20 15.67
C PRO A 359 8.37 9.91 14.42
N ASN A 360 8.97 9.63 13.25
CA ASN A 360 8.58 10.20 11.97
C ASN A 360 7.33 9.51 11.36
N LEU A 361 6.84 8.43 11.97
CA LEU A 361 5.66 7.68 11.54
C LEU A 361 4.43 7.98 12.42
N GLU A 362 4.57 8.80 13.46
CA GLU A 362 3.47 9.18 14.35
C GLU A 362 2.40 9.96 13.59
N TYR A 363 1.13 9.66 13.85
CA TYR A 363 0.00 10.18 13.09
C TYR A 363 -0.08 11.72 13.09
N ASN A 364 0.00 12.37 14.26
CA ASN A 364 -0.13 13.82 14.34
C ASN A 364 1.07 14.53 13.72
N TYR A 365 2.28 13.96 13.86
CA TYR A 365 3.48 14.48 13.22
C TYR A 365 3.31 14.47 11.69
N LEU A 366 2.99 13.30 11.10
CA LEU A 366 2.81 13.18 9.65
C LEU A 366 1.63 14.01 9.14
N ARG A 367 0.50 14.00 9.84
CA ARG A 367 -0.65 14.82 9.51
C ARG A 367 -0.28 16.30 9.37
N ASN A 368 0.45 16.84 10.35
CA ASN A 368 0.89 18.23 10.33
C ASN A 368 1.82 18.53 9.15
N GLN A 369 2.70 17.58 8.79
CA GLN A 369 3.57 17.73 7.62
C GLN A 369 2.77 17.69 6.31
N VAL A 370 1.84 16.74 6.18
CA VAL A 370 1.00 16.60 4.97
C VAL A 370 0.12 17.83 4.78
N VAL A 371 -0.58 18.30 5.83
CA VAL A 371 -1.45 19.50 5.76
C VAL A 371 -0.66 20.73 5.28
N LYS A 372 0.52 20.98 5.86
CA LYS A 372 1.40 22.08 5.42
C LYS A 372 1.77 22.00 3.93
N LYS A 373 1.83 20.79 3.34
CA LYS A 373 2.13 20.65 1.91
C LYS A 373 0.97 21.10 1.02
N TYR A 374 -0.26 20.89 1.48
CA TYR A 374 -1.42 21.45 0.76
C TYR A 374 -1.47 22.98 0.83
N ASP A 375 -1.01 23.59 1.93
CA ASP A 375 -0.93 25.04 2.06
C ASP A 375 0.09 25.69 1.10
N LEU A 376 1.03 24.92 0.57
CA LEU A 376 2.02 25.36 -0.42
C LEU A 376 1.52 25.33 -1.87
N ILE A 377 0.29 24.87 -2.10
CA ILE A 377 -0.28 24.76 -3.45
C ILE A 377 -0.87 26.11 -3.83
N GLU A 378 -0.10 26.88 -4.56
CA GLU A 378 -0.47 28.23 -5.07
C GLU A 378 -1.35 28.18 -6.33
#